data_e14a2bab9669b0716ce2abd47bc4114a
#
_entry.id   e14a2bab9669b0716ce2abd47bc4114a
#
_cell.length_a   1.000
_cell.length_b   1.000
_cell.length_c   1.000
_cell.angle_alpha   90.00
_cell.angle_beta   90.00
_cell.angle_gamma   90.00
#
_symmetry.space_group_name_H-M   'P 1'
#
loop_
_entity.id
_entity.type
_entity.pdbx_description
1 polymer ?
#
loop_
_entity_poly.entity_id
_entity_poly.type
_entity_poly.pdbx_seq_one_letter_code
_entity_poly.pdbx_strand_id
1 'polypeptide(L)'
;MKLKKGDSINELTLPSVDGSTFNLETIKGKKAMISFYRYSSCPFCHLRINEIISKKSEFGDNFVPIAIFDCDFDDLVKNSKKHDGEITILCDDDRIYFGKFEVQNSFLRFLFGITIRVDRFFKALLKGYNPASNMSGAFLGLPADILIDENGTVEKAFYGSHTASHIPLNEVVLFSKS
;
A
#
# COMPACT_ATOMS: atom_id res chain seq x y z
N MET A 1 15.37 1.56 -9.08
CA MET A 1 15.62 3.04 -8.93
C MET A 1 14.46 3.65 -8.15
N LYS A 2 14.74 4.42 -7.08
CA LYS A 2 13.68 5.14 -6.37
C LYS A 2 12.98 6.12 -7.30
N LEU A 3 11.66 6.04 -7.31
CA LEU A 3 10.83 6.97 -8.07
C LEU A 3 10.87 8.38 -7.47
N LYS A 4 10.77 9.36 -8.34
CA LYS A 4 10.67 10.79 -8.01
C LYS A 4 9.64 11.46 -8.91
N LYS A 5 9.21 12.66 -8.57
CA LYS A 5 8.31 13.46 -9.41
C LYS A 5 8.84 13.59 -10.83
N GLY A 6 7.98 13.34 -11.80
CA GLY A 6 8.25 13.36 -13.23
C GLY A 6 8.69 12.02 -13.83
N ASP A 7 9.01 11.01 -13.02
CA ASP A 7 9.22 9.66 -13.53
C ASP A 7 7.89 9.05 -14.01
N SER A 8 7.94 8.01 -14.86
CA SER A 8 6.74 7.34 -15.36
C SER A 8 6.70 5.88 -14.92
N ILE A 9 5.51 5.42 -14.51
CA ILE A 9 5.22 4.01 -14.31
C ILE A 9 4.40 3.55 -15.52
N ASN A 10 5.07 2.89 -16.48
CA ASN A 10 4.44 2.45 -17.73
C ASN A 10 3.86 1.03 -17.62
N GLU A 11 4.26 0.28 -16.61
CA GLU A 11 3.89 -1.12 -16.45
C GLU A 11 3.80 -1.50 -14.98
N LEU A 12 2.66 -2.07 -14.61
CA LEU A 12 2.44 -2.75 -13.34
C LEU A 12 1.39 -3.84 -13.58
N THR A 13 1.81 -5.09 -13.49
CA THR A 13 0.93 -6.26 -13.68
C THR A 13 1.18 -7.22 -12.54
N LEU A 14 0.14 -7.47 -11.72
CA LEU A 14 0.22 -8.32 -10.53
C LEU A 14 -1.09 -9.07 -10.30
N PRO A 15 -1.06 -10.25 -9.67
CA PRO A 15 -2.26 -10.96 -9.24
C PRO A 15 -2.99 -10.15 -8.15
N SER A 16 -4.32 -10.09 -8.27
CA SER A 16 -5.24 -9.45 -7.34
C SER A 16 -5.92 -10.48 -6.45
N VAL A 17 -6.21 -10.13 -5.20
CA VAL A 17 -6.89 -11.02 -4.23
C VAL A 17 -8.30 -11.43 -4.65
N ASP A 18 -8.92 -10.73 -5.60
CA ASP A 18 -10.22 -11.09 -6.20
C ASP A 18 -10.13 -12.20 -7.25
N GLY A 19 -8.92 -12.74 -7.49
CA GLY A 19 -8.65 -13.79 -8.47
C GLY A 19 -8.36 -13.29 -9.89
N SER A 20 -8.41 -11.98 -10.12
CA SER A 20 -8.05 -11.37 -11.41
C SER A 20 -6.55 -11.07 -11.49
N THR A 21 -6.08 -10.69 -12.68
CA THR A 21 -4.76 -10.07 -12.85
C THR A 21 -4.96 -8.57 -13.11
N PHE A 22 -4.45 -7.75 -12.21
CA PHE A 22 -4.44 -6.30 -12.39
C PHE A 22 -3.39 -5.89 -13.42
N ASN A 23 -3.75 -4.96 -14.29
CA ASN A 23 -2.81 -4.30 -15.19
C ASN A 23 -3.04 -2.79 -15.12
N LEU A 24 -1.96 -2.00 -15.00
CA LEU A 24 -2.03 -0.55 -14.90
C LEU A 24 -2.76 0.12 -16.07
N GLU A 25 -2.68 -0.45 -17.26
CA GLU A 25 -3.41 0.03 -18.45
C GLU A 25 -4.94 0.06 -18.26
N THR A 26 -5.48 -0.80 -17.37
CA THR A 26 -6.93 -0.85 -17.09
C THR A 26 -7.46 0.40 -16.39
N ILE A 27 -6.56 1.17 -15.78
CA ILE A 27 -6.88 2.43 -15.09
C ILE A 27 -6.31 3.65 -15.80
N LYS A 28 -5.89 3.50 -17.06
CA LYS A 28 -5.43 4.64 -17.88
C LYS A 28 -6.48 5.74 -17.94
N GLY A 29 -6.06 6.98 -17.80
CA GLY A 29 -6.96 8.13 -17.68
C GLY A 29 -7.50 8.36 -16.26
N LYS A 30 -7.02 7.60 -15.27
CA LYS A 30 -7.36 7.81 -13.85
C LYS A 30 -6.11 8.12 -13.05
N LYS A 31 -6.27 8.96 -12.05
CA LYS A 31 -5.24 9.14 -11.02
C LYS A 31 -5.20 7.94 -10.10
N ALA A 32 -4.03 7.62 -9.58
CA ALA A 32 -3.92 6.53 -8.62
C ALA A 32 -2.95 6.84 -7.47
N MET A 33 -3.20 6.16 -6.34
CA MET A 33 -2.23 6.00 -5.27
C MET A 33 -1.79 4.53 -5.23
N ILE A 34 -0.52 4.28 -5.46
CA ILE A 34 0.10 2.97 -5.35
C ILE A 34 0.83 2.92 -4.02
N SER A 35 0.33 2.12 -3.07
CA SER A 35 0.92 1.97 -1.75
C SER A 35 1.56 0.60 -1.60
N PHE A 36 2.84 0.58 -1.26
CA PHE A 36 3.60 -0.63 -0.95
C PHE A 36 3.52 -0.91 0.55
N TYR A 37 2.98 -2.07 0.85
CA TYR A 37 2.81 -2.57 2.21
C TYR A 37 3.77 -3.73 2.48
N ARG A 38 3.77 -4.21 3.71
CA ARG A 38 4.64 -5.28 4.16
C ARG A 38 3.94 -6.64 4.04
N TYR A 39 4.13 -7.49 5.03
CA TYR A 39 3.51 -8.80 5.13
C TYR A 39 1.98 -8.76 5.29
N SER A 40 1.29 -9.82 4.90
CA SER A 40 -0.17 -9.90 4.79
C SER A 40 -0.95 -9.63 6.08
N SER A 41 -0.43 -10.01 7.25
CA SER A 41 -1.07 -9.81 8.55
C SER A 41 -0.64 -8.54 9.29
N CYS A 42 0.04 -7.59 8.61
CA CYS A 42 0.57 -6.36 9.20
C CYS A 42 -0.53 -5.45 9.77
N PRO A 43 -0.60 -5.23 11.10
CA PRO A 43 -1.65 -4.43 11.72
C PRO A 43 -1.68 -2.97 11.25
N PHE A 44 -0.51 -2.36 11.05
CA PHE A 44 -0.40 -0.97 10.58
C PHE A 44 -0.87 -0.82 9.13
N CYS A 45 -0.60 -1.84 8.29
CA CYS A 45 -1.02 -1.86 6.90
C CYS A 45 -2.55 -1.92 6.80
N HIS A 46 -3.18 -2.82 7.54
CA HIS A 46 -4.64 -2.94 7.59
C HIS A 46 -5.32 -1.71 8.18
N LEU A 47 -4.72 -1.07 9.21
CA LEU A 47 -5.23 0.21 9.72
C LEU A 47 -5.20 1.28 8.64
N ARG A 48 -4.10 1.38 7.89
CA ARG A 48 -3.98 2.36 6.80
C ARG A 48 -5.01 2.12 5.70
N ILE A 49 -5.22 0.86 5.30
CA ILE A 49 -6.24 0.49 4.32
C ILE A 49 -7.64 0.90 4.83
N ASN A 50 -7.97 0.60 6.08
CA ASN A 50 -9.24 1.05 6.66
C ASN A 50 -9.40 2.59 6.66
N GLU A 51 -8.33 3.34 6.92
CA GLU A 51 -8.35 4.80 6.84
C GLU A 51 -8.64 5.28 5.41
N ILE A 52 -8.06 4.62 4.38
CA ILE A 52 -8.32 4.91 2.97
C ILE A 52 -9.77 4.59 2.61
N ILE A 53 -10.27 3.42 2.98
CA ILE A 53 -11.65 3.00 2.74
C ILE A 53 -12.65 3.96 3.40
N SER A 54 -12.38 4.39 4.64
CA SER A 54 -13.26 5.33 5.36
C SER A 54 -13.36 6.70 4.69
N LYS A 55 -12.40 7.05 3.84
CA LYS A 55 -12.36 8.31 3.08
C LYS A 55 -12.71 8.14 1.60
N LYS A 56 -13.19 6.96 1.20
CA LYS A 56 -13.49 6.64 -0.20
C LYS A 56 -14.44 7.66 -0.84
N SER A 57 -15.45 8.12 -0.09
CA SER A 57 -16.41 9.14 -0.56
C SER A 57 -15.82 10.57 -0.66
N GLU A 58 -14.63 10.79 -0.11
CA GLU A 58 -13.96 12.09 -0.20
C GLU A 58 -13.01 12.16 -1.40
N PHE A 59 -12.67 11.03 -2.05
CA PHE A 59 -11.82 11.03 -3.24
C PHE A 59 -12.57 11.52 -4.48
N GLY A 60 -11.83 11.97 -5.50
CA GLY A 60 -12.38 12.26 -6.82
C GLY A 60 -12.87 11.00 -7.52
N ASP A 61 -13.85 11.14 -8.43
CA ASP A 61 -14.50 10.00 -9.13
C ASP A 61 -13.51 9.17 -9.96
N ASN A 62 -12.45 9.79 -10.47
CA ASN A 62 -11.41 9.17 -11.29
C ASN A 62 -10.15 8.82 -10.50
N PHE A 63 -10.29 8.38 -9.25
CA PHE A 63 -9.17 8.02 -8.40
C PHE A 63 -9.20 6.55 -7.98
N VAL A 64 -8.06 5.87 -8.08
CA VAL A 64 -7.91 4.45 -7.76
C VAL A 64 -6.84 4.25 -6.68
N PRO A 65 -7.19 3.87 -5.44
CA PRO A 65 -6.23 3.43 -4.45
C PRO A 65 -5.86 1.96 -4.68
N ILE A 66 -4.54 1.66 -4.69
CA ILE A 66 -3.97 0.33 -4.92
C ILE A 66 -3.03 -0.01 -3.77
N ALA A 67 -3.20 -1.18 -3.20
CA ALA A 67 -2.36 -1.73 -2.14
C ALA A 67 -1.54 -2.91 -2.68
N ILE A 68 -0.21 -2.85 -2.62
CA ILE A 68 0.69 -3.93 -3.04
C ILE A 68 1.37 -4.52 -1.81
N PHE A 69 1.28 -5.83 -1.65
CA PHE A 69 1.88 -6.56 -0.54
C PHE A 69 3.03 -7.45 -1.00
N ASP A 70 4.07 -7.52 -0.17
CA ASP A 70 5.21 -8.42 -0.30
C ASP A 70 4.98 -9.62 0.62
N CYS A 71 4.26 -10.63 0.12
CA CYS A 71 3.92 -11.84 0.88
C CYS A 71 3.38 -12.93 -0.05
N ASP A 72 3.25 -14.14 0.48
CA ASP A 72 2.57 -15.25 -0.19
C ASP A 72 1.13 -14.89 -0.56
N PHE A 73 0.68 -15.31 -1.75
CA PHE A 73 -0.62 -14.97 -2.30
C PHE A 73 -1.79 -15.55 -1.46
N ASP A 74 -1.71 -16.80 -1.05
CA ASP A 74 -2.77 -17.45 -0.28
C ASP A 74 -2.92 -16.82 1.11
N ASP A 75 -1.80 -16.44 1.74
CA ASP A 75 -1.79 -15.71 3.00
C ASP A 75 -2.41 -14.31 2.82
N LEU A 76 -2.15 -13.65 1.69
CA LEU A 76 -2.74 -12.34 1.40
C LEU A 76 -4.26 -12.45 1.22
N VAL A 77 -4.74 -13.39 0.41
CA VAL A 77 -6.18 -13.63 0.21
C VAL A 77 -6.88 -13.90 1.54
N LYS A 78 -6.28 -14.72 2.40
CA LYS A 78 -6.83 -15.04 3.72
C LYS A 78 -6.94 -13.84 4.64
N ASN A 79 -5.89 -12.99 4.68
CA ASN A 79 -5.80 -11.87 5.61
C ASN A 79 -6.50 -10.59 5.09
N SER A 80 -6.76 -10.47 3.77
CA SER A 80 -7.39 -9.30 3.15
C SER A 80 -8.92 -9.35 3.09
N LYS A 81 -9.57 -10.47 3.46
CA LYS A 81 -11.04 -10.64 3.40
C LYS A 81 -11.86 -9.50 4.01
N LYS A 82 -11.32 -8.80 5.02
CA LYS A 82 -11.97 -7.65 5.68
C LYS A 82 -12.05 -6.39 4.79
N HIS A 83 -11.34 -6.38 3.66
CA HIS A 83 -11.26 -5.25 2.73
C HIS A 83 -11.77 -5.61 1.33
N ASP A 84 -12.40 -6.80 1.21
CA ASP A 84 -12.82 -7.36 -0.06
C ASP A 84 -13.78 -6.44 -0.81
N GLY A 85 -13.48 -6.19 -2.10
CA GLY A 85 -14.25 -5.30 -2.97
C GLY A 85 -14.14 -3.79 -2.68
N GLU A 86 -13.45 -3.37 -1.61
CA GLU A 86 -13.36 -1.96 -1.22
C GLU A 86 -12.16 -1.22 -1.81
N ILE A 87 -11.06 -1.92 -2.04
CA ILE A 87 -9.81 -1.40 -2.57
C ILE A 87 -9.11 -2.49 -3.39
N THR A 88 -8.36 -2.11 -4.43
CA THR A 88 -7.52 -3.04 -5.19
C THR A 88 -6.33 -3.50 -4.33
N ILE A 89 -6.24 -4.81 -4.07
CA ILE A 89 -5.16 -5.41 -3.29
C ILE A 89 -4.40 -6.41 -4.16
N LEU A 90 -3.10 -6.20 -4.30
CA LEU A 90 -2.21 -6.94 -5.20
C LEU A 90 -1.10 -7.63 -4.43
N CYS A 91 -0.64 -8.76 -4.96
CA CYS A 91 0.47 -9.54 -4.44
C CYS A 91 1.72 -9.40 -5.32
N ASP A 92 2.85 -9.07 -4.74
CA ASP A 92 4.18 -9.02 -5.37
C ASP A 92 5.13 -9.95 -4.58
N ASP A 93 4.82 -11.26 -4.53
CA ASP A 93 5.56 -12.25 -3.74
C ASP A 93 6.99 -12.45 -4.26
N ASP A 94 7.21 -12.33 -5.56
CA ASP A 94 8.53 -12.33 -6.19
C ASP A 94 9.30 -11.01 -6.01
N ARG A 95 8.70 -9.99 -5.39
CA ARG A 95 9.29 -8.67 -5.13
C ARG A 95 9.77 -7.94 -6.39
N ILE A 96 9.12 -8.15 -7.52
CA ILE A 96 9.48 -7.53 -8.81
C ILE A 96 9.40 -6.01 -8.70
N TYR A 97 8.26 -5.48 -8.25
CA TYR A 97 8.04 -4.03 -8.15
C TYR A 97 8.64 -3.43 -6.87
N PHE A 98 8.71 -4.19 -5.77
CA PHE A 98 9.50 -3.79 -4.60
C PHE A 98 10.96 -3.58 -4.95
N GLY A 99 11.56 -4.47 -5.76
CA GLY A 99 12.93 -4.33 -6.27
C GLY A 99 13.05 -3.20 -7.29
N LYS A 100 12.15 -3.14 -8.28
CA LYS A 100 12.15 -2.13 -9.36
C LYS A 100 12.12 -0.70 -8.81
N PHE A 101 11.32 -0.45 -7.75
CA PHE A 101 11.13 0.88 -7.15
C PHE A 101 11.95 1.08 -5.87
N GLU A 102 12.86 0.19 -5.55
CA GLU A 102 13.75 0.25 -4.38
C GLU A 102 13.00 0.52 -3.06
N VAL A 103 11.87 -0.17 -2.86
CA VAL A 103 11.15 -0.13 -1.58
C VAL A 103 11.96 -0.86 -0.52
N GLN A 104 12.43 -0.13 0.49
CA GLN A 104 13.47 -0.56 1.41
C GLN A 104 12.97 -1.44 2.57
N ASN A 105 13.87 -2.30 3.07
CA ASN A 105 13.74 -3.00 4.34
C ASN A 105 14.73 -2.39 5.36
N SER A 106 14.31 -2.19 6.61
CA SER A 106 15.19 -1.69 7.67
C SER A 106 14.72 -2.11 9.06
N PHE A 107 15.55 -2.94 9.72
CA PHE A 107 15.27 -3.41 11.08
C PHE A 107 15.21 -2.27 12.11
N LEU A 108 16.16 -1.36 12.07
CA LEU A 108 16.22 -0.24 13.03
C LEU A 108 15.01 0.69 12.89
N ARG A 109 14.60 1.00 11.66
CA ARG A 109 13.44 1.85 11.39
C ARG A 109 12.11 1.15 11.71
N PHE A 110 12.08 -0.18 11.60
CA PHE A 110 10.95 -0.99 12.05
C PHE A 110 10.74 -0.91 13.56
N LEU A 111 11.78 -1.15 14.37
CA LEU A 111 11.71 -1.03 15.83
C LEU A 111 11.32 0.40 16.28
N PHE A 112 11.91 1.40 15.64
CA PHE A 112 11.58 2.81 15.92
C PHE A 112 10.10 3.12 15.65
N GLY A 113 9.53 2.57 14.57
CA GLY A 113 8.10 2.76 14.24
C GLY A 113 7.16 2.17 15.28
N ILE A 114 7.46 1.00 15.84
CA ILE A 114 6.64 0.38 16.89
C ILE A 114 6.69 1.21 18.18
N THR A 115 7.87 1.67 18.59
CA THR A 115 8.03 2.43 19.84
C THR A 115 7.34 3.79 19.79
N ILE A 116 7.32 4.47 18.65
CA ILE A 116 6.70 5.80 18.49
C ILE A 116 5.17 5.72 18.35
N ARG A 117 4.64 4.62 17.80
CA ARG A 117 3.22 4.48 17.46
C ARG A 117 2.55 3.30 18.16
N VAL A 118 2.88 3.13 19.45
CA VAL A 118 2.25 2.12 20.34
C VAL A 118 0.72 2.28 20.37
N ASP A 119 0.22 3.52 20.30
CA ASP A 119 -1.21 3.84 20.19
C ASP A 119 -1.88 3.15 19.01
N ARG A 120 -1.25 3.20 17.84
CA ARG A 120 -1.76 2.53 16.61
C ARG A 120 -1.70 1.01 16.71
N PHE A 121 -0.68 0.48 17.35
CA PHE A 121 -0.55 -0.96 17.56
C PHE A 121 -1.71 -1.51 18.40
N PHE A 122 -2.02 -0.89 19.55
CA PHE A 122 -3.17 -1.27 20.36
C PHE A 122 -4.50 -1.09 19.65
N LYS A 123 -4.67 0.01 18.88
CA LYS A 123 -5.87 0.22 18.07
C LYS A 123 -6.07 -0.88 17.03
N ALA A 124 -5.00 -1.40 16.43
CA ALA A 124 -5.06 -2.51 15.48
C ALA A 124 -5.48 -3.82 16.16
N LEU A 125 -4.92 -4.12 17.34
CA LEU A 125 -5.29 -5.29 18.13
C LEU A 125 -6.78 -5.25 18.52
N LEU A 126 -7.29 -4.10 18.96
CA LEU A 126 -8.72 -3.92 19.29
C LEU A 126 -9.63 -4.11 18.07
N LYS A 127 -9.15 -3.85 16.85
CA LYS A 127 -9.86 -4.15 15.60
C LYS A 127 -9.71 -5.61 15.14
N GLY A 128 -9.04 -6.46 15.93
CA GLY A 128 -8.89 -7.89 15.68
C GLY A 128 -7.84 -8.24 14.62
N TYR A 129 -6.86 -7.35 14.38
CA TYR A 129 -5.69 -7.67 13.55
C TYR A 129 -4.62 -8.35 14.41
N ASN A 130 -4.36 -9.63 14.15
CA ASN A 130 -3.36 -10.40 14.90
C ASN A 130 -2.03 -10.40 14.18
N PRO A 131 -0.96 -9.77 14.74
CA PRO A 131 0.35 -9.73 14.11
C PRO A 131 1.07 -11.08 14.07
N ALA A 132 0.61 -12.06 14.84
CA ALA A 132 1.22 -13.40 14.92
C ALA A 132 0.62 -14.43 13.93
N SER A 133 -0.40 -14.05 13.14
CA SER A 133 -0.96 -14.94 12.14
C SER A 133 -0.10 -14.92 10.87
N ASN A 134 0.50 -16.06 10.52
CA ASN A 134 1.26 -16.32 9.28
C ASN A 134 2.04 -15.12 8.74
N MET A 135 3.29 -14.96 9.22
CA MET A 135 4.20 -13.92 8.78
C MET A 135 4.99 -14.37 7.54
N SER A 136 4.32 -14.47 6.38
CA SER A 136 5.02 -14.54 5.10
C SER A 136 5.28 -13.11 4.59
N GLY A 137 6.47 -12.87 4.00
CA GLY A 137 6.83 -11.58 3.41
C GLY A 137 7.79 -10.73 4.24
N ALA A 138 8.01 -9.48 3.79
CA ALA A 138 9.00 -8.58 4.37
C ALA A 138 8.57 -7.97 5.71
N PHE A 139 8.80 -8.69 6.79
CA PHE A 139 8.55 -8.20 8.15
C PHE A 139 9.23 -6.85 8.44
N LEU A 140 10.42 -6.63 7.88
CA LEU A 140 11.24 -5.43 8.06
C LEU A 140 10.98 -4.34 7.01
N GLY A 141 10.00 -4.53 6.11
CA GLY A 141 9.67 -3.59 5.07
C GLY A 141 9.26 -2.21 5.60
N LEU A 142 9.60 -1.18 4.85
CA LEU A 142 9.09 0.18 5.06
C LEU A 142 8.02 0.45 4.00
N PRO A 143 6.94 1.18 4.34
CA PRO A 143 5.93 1.51 3.35
C PRO A 143 6.45 2.54 2.35
N ALA A 144 5.88 2.53 1.15
CA ALA A 144 6.04 3.61 0.19
C ALA A 144 4.69 3.93 -0.43
N ASP A 145 4.40 5.22 -0.63
CA ASP A 145 3.20 5.70 -1.31
C ASP A 145 3.62 6.49 -2.55
N ILE A 146 3.03 6.18 -3.70
CA ILE A 146 3.32 6.84 -4.97
C ILE A 146 2.00 7.35 -5.55
N LEU A 147 1.92 8.65 -5.80
CA LEU A 147 0.80 9.27 -6.49
C LEU A 147 1.15 9.43 -7.96
N ILE A 148 0.30 8.93 -8.85
CA ILE A 148 0.45 9.04 -10.30
C ILE A 148 -0.75 9.74 -10.92
N ASP A 149 -0.49 10.55 -11.95
CA ASP A 149 -1.51 11.20 -12.76
C ASP A 149 -2.18 10.23 -13.75
N GLU A 150 -3.08 10.74 -14.57
CA GLU A 150 -3.85 10.00 -15.58
C GLU A 150 -2.99 9.37 -16.68
N ASN A 151 -1.74 9.81 -16.82
CA ASN A 151 -0.75 9.31 -17.79
C ASN A 151 0.25 8.33 -17.18
N GLY A 152 0.13 8.04 -15.87
CA GLY A 152 1.09 7.22 -15.15
C GLY A 152 2.36 7.97 -14.72
N THR A 153 2.36 9.33 -14.80
CA THR A 153 3.48 10.15 -14.35
C THR A 153 3.43 10.32 -12.84
N VAL A 154 4.56 10.16 -12.19
CA VAL A 154 4.69 10.30 -10.74
C VAL A 154 4.60 11.78 -10.35
N GLU A 155 3.55 12.15 -9.64
CA GLU A 155 3.39 13.48 -9.05
C GLU A 155 4.06 13.57 -7.68
N LYS A 156 4.03 12.47 -6.92
CA LYS A 156 4.73 12.36 -5.64
C LYS A 156 5.14 10.92 -5.36
N ALA A 157 6.38 10.73 -4.94
CA ALA A 157 6.87 9.47 -4.39
C ALA A 157 7.33 9.71 -2.94
N PHE A 158 6.74 8.98 -2.02
CA PHE A 158 7.04 9.05 -0.59
C PHE A 158 7.52 7.70 -0.09
N TYR A 159 8.74 7.64 0.41
CA TYR A 159 9.33 6.45 1.02
C TYR A 159 9.35 6.62 2.53
N GLY A 160 8.58 5.81 3.22
CA GLY A 160 8.37 5.91 4.65
C GLY A 160 9.67 5.80 5.45
N SER A 161 9.79 6.62 6.48
CA SER A 161 10.92 6.57 7.44
C SER A 161 10.74 5.54 8.54
N HIS A 162 9.51 5.07 8.77
CA HIS A 162 9.13 4.04 9.73
C HIS A 162 7.84 3.33 9.29
N THR A 163 7.45 2.29 10.01
CA THR A 163 6.38 1.34 9.63
C THR A 163 4.97 1.93 9.47
N ALA A 164 4.70 3.09 10.02
CA ALA A 164 3.42 3.80 9.93
C ALA A 164 3.54 5.15 9.20
N SER A 165 4.62 5.33 8.43
CA SER A 165 4.93 6.57 7.73
C SER A 165 4.33 6.54 6.33
N HIS A 166 3.27 7.32 6.11
CA HIS A 166 2.53 7.40 4.85
C HIS A 166 2.26 8.86 4.47
N ILE A 167 1.90 9.11 3.20
CA ILE A 167 1.36 10.42 2.78
C ILE A 167 0.10 10.72 3.61
N PRO A 168 -0.06 11.94 4.15
CA PRO A 168 -1.29 12.33 4.85
C PRO A 168 -2.53 12.18 3.96
N LEU A 169 -3.63 11.58 4.46
CA LEU A 169 -4.81 11.31 3.65
C LEU A 169 -5.49 12.57 3.09
N ASN A 170 -5.44 13.69 3.81
CA ASN A 170 -5.94 14.96 3.29
C ASN A 170 -5.20 15.41 2.03
N GLU A 171 -3.89 15.14 1.94
CA GLU A 171 -3.10 15.42 0.73
C GLU A 171 -3.50 14.49 -0.41
N VAL A 172 -3.74 13.20 -0.12
CA VAL A 172 -4.24 12.24 -1.12
C VAL A 172 -5.62 12.66 -1.65
N VAL A 173 -6.52 13.12 -0.77
CA VAL A 173 -7.84 13.61 -1.14
C VAL A 173 -7.72 14.84 -2.05
N LEU A 174 -6.87 15.79 -1.72
CA LEU A 174 -6.63 16.98 -2.57
C LEU A 174 -6.10 16.58 -3.94
N PHE A 175 -5.09 15.70 -3.99
CA PHE A 175 -4.53 15.19 -5.23
C PHE A 175 -5.58 14.47 -6.09
N SER A 176 -6.45 13.66 -5.49
CA SER A 176 -7.48 12.91 -6.22
C SER A 176 -8.50 13.80 -6.96
N LYS A 177 -8.65 15.05 -6.53
CA LYS A 177 -9.63 16.04 -7.04
C LYS A 177 -9.02 17.11 -7.93
N SER A 178 -7.68 17.22 -7.96
CA SER A 178 -6.98 18.27 -8.71
C SER A 178 -7.03 18.06 -10.23
#